data_4beda126dae3b66c3603e8c38f6e68f9
#
_entry.id   4beda126dae3b66c3603e8c38f6e68f9
#
_cell.length_a   1.000
_cell.length_b   1.000
_cell.length_c   1.000
_cell.angle_alpha   90.00
_cell.angle_beta   90.00
_cell.angle_gamma   90.00
#
_symmetry.space_group_name_H-M   'P 1'
#
loop_
_entity.id
_entity.type
_entity.pdbx_description
1 polymer ?
#
loop_
_entity_poly.entity_id
_entity_poly.type
_entity_poly.pdbx_seq_one_letter_code
_entity_poly.pdbx_strand_id
1 'polypeptide(L)'
;MKKLLTSALLLGTLCGGAWAQPLEKLAGRLSNGIKDRPAIKLAVLEFPYAGGRASDGPVIVQERLTTALAQNKKITLIERGLLKKVMGELNLQSSGAIDDETAKKLGKMLGADAVVTGTLNDLKETETEINARVVETETGKILAAASSNVEKTWKDTAPVGPRPQDYGSKPLVQVAILLDTSNSMDGLINQARTQVWKIVNELVSSEKSGSKPLIEVALYEYGNSSLPREGGWIRRVLPFTADLDKVAQELFALKTNGGDEYCGQVIGEAVKDLKWSPKSDVYKAIFIAGNEPFTQGPVPFQDAVARAKAKNIFVNTIYCGARQQGLAEQWKTGAELAEGDYANIDQSLRDYAIAAPQDDKIAALSGRLNDTYVGYGAGAGGRIEAKRGAYGAAKSAGRAVVAERAAFQASAAPAQVASEASWDAVSALESGAMKKEDIDAEQLPEEVRKLDKKAREKYLDEKLAERKKIKEEINSLQAQRKVYIAQEEKKQAGANTLDKAMIDTIRRQATRRGYKFSK
;
A
#
# COMPACT_ATOMS: atom_id res chain seq x y z
N MET A 1 35.38 -39.39 65.60
CA MET A 1 35.74 -38.83 64.32
C MET A 1 34.51 -38.94 63.41
N LYS A 2 33.68 -37.90 63.40
CA LYS A 2 32.41 -37.85 62.65
C LYS A 2 32.63 -36.94 61.40
N LYS A 3 32.43 -37.55 60.23
CA LYS A 3 32.42 -36.78 58.93
C LYS A 3 31.05 -36.10 58.77
N LEU A 4 31.05 -34.81 58.69
CA LEU A 4 29.91 -34.03 58.24
C LEU A 4 29.91 -34.01 56.71
N LEU A 5 28.86 -34.55 56.10
CA LEU A 5 28.50 -34.30 54.70
C LEU A 5 27.65 -33.05 54.65
N THR A 6 28.17 -32.01 54.02
CA THR A 6 27.41 -30.84 53.64
C THR A 6 26.79 -31.04 52.25
N SER A 7 25.48 -31.23 52.21
CA SER A 7 24.71 -31.24 50.98
C SER A 7 24.57 -29.80 50.48
N ALA A 8 25.18 -29.49 49.34
CA ALA A 8 24.95 -28.25 48.61
C ALA A 8 23.62 -28.37 47.82
N LEU A 9 22.59 -27.68 48.29
CA LEU A 9 21.35 -27.48 47.56
C LEU A 9 21.63 -26.51 46.42
N LEU A 10 21.69 -26.99 45.16
CA LEU A 10 21.67 -26.17 44.00
C LEU A 10 20.26 -25.53 43.88
N LEU A 11 20.11 -24.29 44.32
CA LEU A 11 18.97 -23.45 43.89
C LEU A 11 19.16 -23.11 42.40
N GLY A 12 18.48 -23.87 41.55
CA GLY A 12 18.24 -23.47 40.17
C GLY A 12 17.38 -22.21 40.18
N THR A 13 17.99 -21.06 40.03
CA THR A 13 17.28 -19.81 39.72
C THR A 13 16.62 -19.95 38.35
N LEU A 14 15.32 -20.27 38.36
CA LEU A 14 14.44 -20.04 37.21
C LEU A 14 14.47 -18.53 36.90
N CYS A 15 15.26 -18.14 35.92
CA CYS A 15 15.09 -16.90 35.20
C CYS A 15 13.79 -16.97 34.38
N GLY A 16 12.65 -17.01 35.06
CA GLY A 16 11.35 -16.70 34.52
C GLY A 16 11.34 -15.19 34.35
N GLY A 17 11.56 -14.75 33.10
CA GLY A 17 11.77 -13.36 32.78
C GLY A 17 10.65 -12.44 33.27
N ALA A 18 10.98 -11.21 33.54
CA ALA A 18 10.13 -10.07 33.95
C ALA A 18 8.93 -9.79 33.00
N TRP A 19 8.73 -10.61 32.00
CA TRP A 19 7.78 -10.54 30.88
C TRP A 19 6.51 -11.36 31.07
N ALA A 20 6.59 -12.49 31.72
CA ALA A 20 5.45 -13.39 31.85
C ALA A 20 4.31 -12.69 32.64
N GLN A 21 4.65 -11.97 33.69
CA GLN A 21 3.66 -11.34 34.57
C GLN A 21 2.75 -10.28 33.91
N PRO A 22 3.23 -9.32 33.09
CA PRO A 22 2.34 -8.32 32.49
C PRO A 22 1.37 -8.88 31.46
N LEU A 23 1.80 -9.85 30.62
CA LEU A 23 0.93 -10.48 29.62
C LEU A 23 -0.04 -11.47 30.25
N GLU A 24 0.37 -12.21 31.28
CA GLU A 24 -0.50 -13.07 32.08
C GLU A 24 -1.58 -12.24 32.81
N LYS A 25 -1.21 -11.07 33.35
CA LYS A 25 -2.18 -10.13 33.94
C LYS A 25 -3.15 -9.60 32.89
N LEU A 26 -2.67 -9.28 31.69
CA LEU A 26 -3.52 -8.85 30.56
C LEU A 26 -4.50 -9.97 30.18
N ALA A 27 -4.02 -11.18 29.97
CA ALA A 27 -4.83 -12.36 29.68
C ALA A 27 -5.86 -12.63 30.79
N GLY A 28 -5.47 -12.50 32.04
CA GLY A 28 -6.36 -12.62 33.20
C GLY A 28 -7.48 -11.58 33.20
N ARG A 29 -7.17 -10.31 32.90
CA ARG A 29 -8.20 -9.24 32.80
C ARG A 29 -9.17 -9.50 31.67
N LEU A 30 -8.68 -9.92 30.48
CA LEU A 30 -9.52 -10.26 29.34
C LEU A 30 -10.41 -11.48 29.66
N SER A 31 -9.85 -12.52 30.29
CA SER A 31 -10.58 -13.72 30.72
C SER A 31 -11.66 -13.39 31.77
N ASN A 32 -11.38 -12.47 32.70
CA ASN A 32 -12.36 -12.04 33.70
C ASN A 32 -13.54 -11.31 33.07
N GLY A 33 -13.33 -10.55 31.99
CA GLY A 33 -14.42 -9.88 31.28
C GLY A 33 -15.38 -10.82 30.57
N ILE A 34 -14.99 -12.09 30.37
CA ILE A 34 -15.81 -13.14 29.73
C ILE A 34 -16.11 -14.31 30.66
N LYS A 35 -15.86 -14.18 31.97
CA LYS A 35 -15.97 -15.26 32.98
C LYS A 35 -17.36 -15.87 33.10
N ASP A 36 -18.39 -15.06 32.86
CA ASP A 36 -19.80 -15.45 32.99
C ASP A 36 -20.32 -16.19 31.74
N ARG A 37 -19.47 -16.34 30.72
CA ARG A 37 -19.78 -17.11 29.52
C ARG A 37 -19.50 -18.61 29.72
N PRO A 38 -20.26 -19.49 29.02
CA PRO A 38 -19.88 -20.90 28.89
C PRO A 38 -18.50 -21.00 28.18
N ALA A 39 -18.07 -22.20 27.83
CA ALA A 39 -16.86 -22.35 27.02
C ALA A 39 -16.94 -21.49 25.74
N ILE A 40 -15.89 -20.72 25.46
CA ILE A 40 -15.83 -19.76 24.35
C ILE A 40 -14.66 -20.07 23.43
N LYS A 41 -14.89 -20.00 22.10
CA LYS A 41 -13.85 -20.14 21.09
C LYS A 41 -13.30 -18.75 20.70
N LEU A 42 -12.02 -18.52 20.93
CA LEU A 42 -11.35 -17.26 20.63
C LEU A 42 -10.33 -17.41 19.50
N ALA A 43 -10.33 -16.45 18.59
CA ALA A 43 -9.23 -16.22 17.65
C ALA A 43 -8.41 -15.02 18.13
N VAL A 44 -7.11 -15.19 18.34
CA VAL A 44 -6.20 -14.09 18.72
C VAL A 44 -5.53 -13.56 17.46
N LEU A 45 -5.75 -12.29 17.14
CA LEU A 45 -5.19 -11.62 15.97
C LEU A 45 -3.82 -10.99 16.28
N GLU A 46 -3.08 -10.62 15.24
CA GLU A 46 -1.85 -9.84 15.41
C GLU A 46 -2.19 -8.45 15.97
N PHE A 47 -1.27 -7.88 16.75
CA PHE A 47 -1.42 -6.57 17.39
C PHE A 47 -0.58 -5.53 16.65
N PRO A 48 -1.09 -4.90 15.58
CA PRO A 48 -0.32 -3.93 14.81
C PRO A 48 0.05 -2.70 15.66
N TYR A 49 1.17 -2.08 15.31
CA TYR A 49 1.48 -0.74 15.82
C TYR A 49 0.51 0.29 15.24
N ALA A 50 0.01 1.17 16.07
CA ALA A 50 -0.93 2.23 15.67
C ALA A 50 -0.40 3.11 14.52
N GLY A 51 0.93 3.21 14.35
CA GLY A 51 1.60 3.93 13.26
C GLY A 51 1.91 3.08 12.01
N GLY A 52 1.49 1.81 11.95
CA GLY A 52 1.77 0.91 10.81
C GLY A 52 3.24 0.49 10.68
N ARG A 53 4.02 0.59 11.77
CA ARG A 53 5.45 0.24 11.79
C ARG A 53 5.65 -1.27 11.64
N ALA A 54 6.59 -1.68 10.78
CA ALA A 54 7.03 -3.07 10.68
C ALA A 54 7.85 -3.47 11.93
N SER A 55 7.49 -4.58 12.54
CA SER A 55 8.11 -5.10 13.77
C SER A 55 7.70 -6.55 13.96
N ASP A 56 8.53 -7.34 14.63
CA ASP A 56 8.16 -8.69 15.06
C ASP A 56 7.20 -8.67 16.28
N GLY A 57 7.06 -7.51 16.92
CA GLY A 57 6.20 -7.29 18.08
C GLY A 57 4.76 -7.78 17.90
N PRO A 58 4.06 -7.43 16.79
CA PRO A 58 2.70 -7.88 16.51
C PRO A 58 2.51 -9.39 16.64
N VAL A 59 3.42 -10.16 16.04
CA VAL A 59 3.41 -11.63 16.05
C VAL A 59 3.79 -12.17 17.42
N ILE A 60 4.84 -11.61 18.04
CA ILE A 60 5.33 -12.05 19.36
C ILE A 60 4.25 -11.85 20.44
N VAL A 61 3.56 -10.71 20.41
CA VAL A 61 2.47 -10.42 21.35
C VAL A 61 1.30 -11.36 21.11
N GLN A 62 0.90 -11.60 19.86
CA GLN A 62 -0.13 -12.57 19.51
C GLN A 62 0.18 -13.96 20.11
N GLU A 63 1.37 -14.51 19.85
CA GLU A 63 1.79 -15.83 20.30
C GLU A 63 1.80 -15.94 21.83
N ARG A 64 2.38 -14.95 22.51
CA ARG A 64 2.46 -14.95 23.97
C ARG A 64 1.10 -14.81 24.65
N LEU A 65 0.25 -13.92 24.09
CA LEU A 65 -1.11 -13.73 24.61
C LEU A 65 -1.96 -14.99 24.36
N THR A 66 -1.81 -15.63 23.20
CA THR A 66 -2.42 -16.93 22.90
C THR A 66 -2.02 -17.98 23.95
N THR A 67 -0.73 -18.08 24.24
CA THR A 67 -0.21 -19.01 25.26
C THR A 67 -0.77 -18.70 26.65
N ALA A 68 -0.84 -17.43 27.04
CA ALA A 68 -1.39 -17.02 28.33
C ALA A 68 -2.91 -17.29 28.45
N LEU A 69 -3.68 -17.05 27.39
CA LEU A 69 -5.13 -17.32 27.35
C LEU A 69 -5.43 -18.84 27.34
N ALA A 70 -4.55 -19.67 26.77
CA ALA A 70 -4.70 -21.13 26.75
C ALA A 70 -4.70 -21.78 28.16
N GLN A 71 -4.20 -21.07 29.15
CA GLN A 71 -4.23 -21.56 30.55
C GLN A 71 -5.65 -21.57 31.13
N ASN A 72 -6.59 -20.83 30.54
CA ASN A 72 -7.97 -20.83 30.99
C ASN A 72 -8.75 -21.97 30.31
N LYS A 73 -9.15 -22.99 31.07
CA LYS A 73 -9.86 -24.17 30.56
C LYS A 73 -11.22 -23.88 29.90
N LYS A 74 -11.80 -22.70 30.11
CA LYS A 74 -13.05 -22.27 29.46
C LYS A 74 -12.81 -21.70 28.08
N ILE A 75 -11.55 -21.42 27.70
CA ILE A 75 -11.20 -20.81 26.42
C ILE A 75 -10.65 -21.89 25.49
N THR A 76 -11.26 -22.04 24.34
CA THR A 76 -10.74 -22.82 23.23
C THR A 76 -10.14 -21.87 22.20
N LEU A 77 -8.85 -21.99 21.91
CA LEU A 77 -8.16 -21.11 20.97
C LEU A 77 -8.16 -21.69 19.56
N ILE A 78 -8.33 -20.84 18.57
CA ILE A 78 -8.21 -21.19 17.16
C ILE A 78 -6.74 -21.11 16.76
N GLU A 79 -6.31 -22.15 16.05
CA GLU A 79 -4.93 -22.29 15.61
C GLU A 79 -4.54 -21.20 14.59
N ARG A 80 -3.33 -20.63 14.74
CA ARG A 80 -2.84 -19.50 13.96
C ARG A 80 -2.77 -19.78 12.43
N GLY A 81 -2.39 -21.00 12.04
CA GLY A 81 -2.31 -21.38 10.64
C GLY A 81 -3.66 -21.30 9.93
N LEU A 82 -4.73 -21.72 10.62
CA LEU A 82 -6.11 -21.59 10.11
C LEU A 82 -6.52 -20.11 10.02
N LEU A 83 -6.21 -19.32 11.04
CA LEU A 83 -6.48 -17.89 11.06
C LEU A 83 -5.81 -17.18 9.88
N LYS A 84 -4.51 -17.43 9.65
CA LYS A 84 -3.74 -16.85 8.54
C LYS A 84 -4.33 -17.23 7.17
N LYS A 85 -4.78 -18.47 7.01
CA LYS A 85 -5.42 -18.93 5.77
C LYS A 85 -6.73 -18.18 5.51
N VAL A 86 -7.60 -18.07 6.50
CA VAL A 86 -8.89 -17.37 6.39
C VAL A 86 -8.71 -15.88 6.16
N MET A 87 -7.76 -15.24 6.85
CA MET A 87 -7.43 -13.83 6.60
C MET A 87 -6.93 -13.60 5.16
N GLY A 88 -6.14 -14.53 4.62
CA GLY A 88 -5.70 -14.50 3.23
C GLY A 88 -6.85 -14.62 2.23
N GLU A 89 -7.81 -15.52 2.48
CA GLU A 89 -9.01 -15.70 1.63
C GLU A 89 -9.92 -14.47 1.65
N LEU A 90 -10.00 -13.76 2.79
CA LEU A 90 -10.76 -12.50 2.92
C LEU A 90 -10.00 -11.26 2.43
N ASN A 91 -8.77 -11.41 1.93
CA ASN A 91 -7.86 -10.30 1.60
C ASN A 91 -7.66 -9.29 2.77
N LEU A 92 -7.76 -9.77 4.01
CA LEU A 92 -7.58 -8.95 5.20
C LEU A 92 -6.09 -8.85 5.53
N GLN A 93 -5.59 -7.63 5.57
CA GLN A 93 -4.21 -7.39 6.03
C GLN A 93 -4.18 -7.29 7.56
N SER A 94 -3.17 -7.89 8.18
CA SER A 94 -2.93 -7.84 9.64
C SER A 94 -2.55 -6.43 10.15
N SER A 95 -2.56 -5.42 9.31
CA SER A 95 -2.01 -4.09 9.59
C SER A 95 -3.02 -3.02 10.03
N GLY A 96 -4.28 -3.36 10.24
CA GLY A 96 -5.33 -2.39 10.62
C GLY A 96 -6.12 -2.80 11.86
N ALA A 97 -6.72 -1.82 12.53
CA ALA A 97 -7.76 -2.10 13.53
C ALA A 97 -8.90 -2.84 12.82
N ILE A 98 -9.22 -4.04 13.28
CA ILE A 98 -10.35 -4.80 12.73
C ILE A 98 -11.62 -4.12 13.18
N ASP A 99 -12.44 -3.72 12.22
CA ASP A 99 -13.78 -3.20 12.48
C ASP A 99 -14.77 -4.33 12.81
N ASP A 100 -15.94 -3.95 13.30
CA ASP A 100 -16.97 -4.89 13.76
C ASP A 100 -17.46 -5.82 12.64
N GLU A 101 -17.51 -5.35 11.40
CA GLU A 101 -17.94 -6.13 10.25
C GLU A 101 -16.90 -7.19 9.86
N THR A 102 -15.63 -6.80 9.87
CA THR A 102 -14.50 -7.70 9.64
C THR A 102 -14.41 -8.76 10.73
N ALA A 103 -14.62 -8.37 12.01
CA ALA A 103 -14.68 -9.32 13.12
C ALA A 103 -15.80 -10.36 12.93
N LYS A 104 -16.98 -9.93 12.48
CA LYS A 104 -18.11 -10.82 12.16
C LYS A 104 -17.78 -11.81 11.03
N LYS A 105 -17.17 -11.33 9.95
CA LYS A 105 -16.76 -12.18 8.81
C LYS A 105 -15.74 -13.22 9.23
N LEU A 106 -14.71 -12.80 9.98
CA LEU A 106 -13.69 -13.70 10.52
C LEU A 106 -14.29 -14.74 11.46
N GLY A 107 -15.13 -14.31 12.40
CA GLY A 107 -15.80 -15.22 13.32
C GLY A 107 -16.62 -16.29 12.63
N LYS A 108 -17.40 -15.92 11.63
CA LYS A 108 -18.22 -16.86 10.85
C LYS A 108 -17.36 -17.88 10.10
N MET A 109 -16.26 -17.47 9.49
CA MET A 109 -15.38 -18.36 8.72
C MET A 109 -14.52 -19.27 9.62
N LEU A 110 -14.10 -18.78 10.79
CA LEU A 110 -13.29 -19.52 11.76
C LEU A 110 -14.12 -20.35 12.73
N GLY A 111 -15.44 -20.12 12.79
CA GLY A 111 -16.30 -20.67 13.84
C GLY A 111 -15.88 -20.17 15.23
N ALA A 112 -15.37 -18.93 15.34
CA ALA A 112 -14.99 -18.28 16.57
C ALA A 112 -16.14 -17.50 17.16
N ASP A 113 -16.36 -17.62 18.48
CA ASP A 113 -17.42 -16.86 19.18
C ASP A 113 -16.97 -15.40 19.42
N ALA A 114 -15.65 -15.18 19.56
CA ALA A 114 -15.09 -13.84 19.66
C ALA A 114 -13.64 -13.79 19.12
N VAL A 115 -13.20 -12.58 18.79
CA VAL A 115 -11.81 -12.30 18.40
C VAL A 115 -11.13 -11.42 19.45
N VAL A 116 -9.88 -11.71 19.72
CA VAL A 116 -9.00 -10.86 20.52
C VAL A 116 -8.17 -10.03 19.56
N THR A 117 -8.32 -8.71 19.61
CA THR A 117 -7.61 -7.76 18.76
C THR A 117 -7.09 -6.59 19.59
N GLY A 118 -6.19 -5.80 19.02
CA GLY A 118 -5.64 -4.65 19.72
C GLY A 118 -4.54 -3.95 18.96
N THR A 119 -3.81 -3.08 19.66
CA THR A 119 -2.71 -2.28 19.09
C THR A 119 -1.52 -2.23 20.04
N LEU A 120 -0.34 -2.02 19.45
CA LEU A 120 0.90 -1.71 20.16
C LEU A 120 1.20 -0.22 20.05
N ASN A 121 1.66 0.36 21.16
CA ASN A 121 2.09 1.75 21.21
C ASN A 121 3.35 1.87 22.07
N ASP A 122 4.49 2.26 21.47
CA ASP A 122 5.71 2.44 22.24
C ASP A 122 5.63 3.70 23.12
N LEU A 123 5.78 3.51 24.41
CA LEU A 123 5.89 4.58 25.38
C LEU A 123 7.33 5.09 25.46
N LYS A 124 8.30 4.16 25.31
CA LYS A 124 9.75 4.40 25.27
C LYS A 124 10.41 3.37 24.36
N GLU A 125 11.69 3.52 24.09
CA GLU A 125 12.45 2.54 23.29
C GLU A 125 12.41 1.12 23.87
N THR A 126 12.28 0.99 25.19
CA THR A 126 12.29 -0.27 25.94
C THR A 126 10.92 -0.66 26.51
N GLU A 127 9.88 0.11 26.27
CA GLU A 127 8.55 -0.10 26.87
C GLU A 127 7.43 0.11 25.84
N THR A 128 6.58 -0.90 25.69
CA THR A 128 5.41 -0.87 24.78
C THR A 128 4.12 -1.09 25.55
N GLU A 129 3.14 -0.25 25.32
CA GLU A 129 1.76 -0.44 25.77
C GLU A 129 1.03 -1.36 24.79
N ILE A 130 0.36 -2.38 25.34
CA ILE A 130 -0.53 -3.28 24.61
C ILE A 130 -1.96 -2.92 24.98
N ASN A 131 -2.75 -2.47 24.01
CA ASN A 131 -4.18 -2.27 24.17
C ASN A 131 -4.91 -3.44 23.52
N ALA A 132 -5.67 -4.22 24.29
CA ALA A 132 -6.35 -5.43 23.84
C ALA A 132 -7.84 -5.37 24.15
N ARG A 133 -8.65 -5.95 23.27
CA ARG A 133 -10.11 -6.09 23.43
C ARG A 133 -10.57 -7.43 22.89
N VAL A 134 -11.61 -7.99 23.52
CA VAL A 134 -12.34 -9.16 23.06
C VAL A 134 -13.63 -8.68 22.40
N VAL A 135 -13.81 -8.96 21.14
CA VAL A 135 -14.97 -8.52 20.34
C VAL A 135 -15.80 -9.75 19.96
N GLU A 136 -17.06 -9.78 20.33
CA GLU A 136 -18.01 -10.83 19.97
C GLU A 136 -18.26 -10.82 18.46
N THR A 137 -18.15 -11.97 17.83
CA THR A 137 -18.20 -12.05 16.35
C THR A 137 -19.62 -11.96 15.80
N GLU A 138 -20.64 -12.27 16.60
CA GLU A 138 -22.04 -12.21 16.17
C GLU A 138 -22.58 -10.76 16.18
N THR A 139 -22.27 -10.01 17.24
CA THR A 139 -22.85 -8.67 17.48
C THR A 139 -21.88 -7.52 17.24
N GLY A 140 -20.57 -7.77 17.24
CA GLY A 140 -19.53 -6.73 17.26
C GLY A 140 -19.31 -6.10 18.65
N LYS A 141 -19.99 -6.58 19.70
CA LYS A 141 -19.90 -6.01 21.03
C LYS A 141 -18.55 -6.31 21.68
N ILE A 142 -17.94 -5.29 22.30
CA ILE A 142 -16.73 -5.47 23.11
C ILE A 142 -17.13 -6.14 24.42
N LEU A 143 -16.65 -7.37 24.63
CA LEU A 143 -16.93 -8.18 25.83
C LEU A 143 -15.95 -7.86 26.95
N ALA A 144 -14.71 -7.55 26.61
CA ALA A 144 -13.65 -7.17 27.53
C ALA A 144 -12.64 -6.24 26.84
N ALA A 145 -12.06 -5.33 27.60
CA ALA A 145 -10.94 -4.50 27.15
C ALA A 145 -9.96 -4.32 28.31
N ALA A 146 -8.67 -4.36 28.00
CA ALA A 146 -7.61 -4.16 28.97
C ALA A 146 -6.33 -3.67 28.28
N SER A 147 -5.50 -2.94 29.03
CA SER A 147 -4.16 -2.54 28.60
C SER A 147 -3.08 -3.05 29.57
N SER A 148 -1.87 -3.19 29.07
CA SER A 148 -0.70 -3.56 29.86
C SER A 148 0.56 -2.99 29.23
N ASN A 149 1.45 -2.47 30.07
CA ASN A 149 2.78 -2.10 29.64
C ASN A 149 3.70 -3.29 29.77
N VAL A 150 4.46 -3.53 28.71
CA VAL A 150 5.46 -4.60 28.66
C VAL A 150 6.82 -4.02 28.29
N GLU A 151 7.86 -4.61 28.83
CA GLU A 151 9.21 -4.30 28.38
C GLU A 151 9.37 -4.81 26.93
N LYS A 152 9.90 -4.05 26.01
CA LYS A 152 10.06 -4.39 24.60
C LYS A 152 11.29 -5.28 24.38
N THR A 153 11.09 -6.58 24.11
CA THR A 153 12.17 -7.53 23.82
C THR A 153 12.27 -7.93 22.36
N TRP A 154 11.30 -7.53 21.56
CA TRP A 154 11.42 -7.71 20.13
C TRP A 154 12.22 -6.57 19.53
N LYS A 155 12.91 -6.88 18.49
CA LYS A 155 13.51 -5.86 17.65
C LYS A 155 12.39 -5.34 16.74
N ASP A 156 12.28 -4.01 16.64
CA ASP A 156 11.66 -3.50 15.45
C ASP A 156 12.47 -4.10 14.30
N THR A 157 11.80 -4.74 13.37
CA THR A 157 12.43 -5.00 12.10
C THR A 157 12.85 -3.62 11.65
N ALA A 158 14.11 -3.26 11.88
CA ALA A 158 14.68 -2.14 11.18
C ALA A 158 14.28 -2.43 9.73
N PRO A 159 13.60 -1.50 9.03
CA PRO A 159 13.45 -1.69 7.62
C PRO A 159 14.86 -2.05 7.17
N VAL A 160 15.05 -3.28 6.67
CA VAL A 160 16.28 -3.68 6.01
C VAL A 160 16.25 -2.91 4.72
N GLY A 161 16.62 -1.69 4.83
CA GLY A 161 16.65 -0.65 3.85
C GLY A 161 17.27 0.53 4.52
N PRO A 162 17.91 1.40 3.79
CA PRO A 162 18.41 2.63 4.35
C PRO A 162 17.28 3.18 5.25
N ARG A 163 17.63 3.55 6.50
CA ARG A 163 16.78 4.41 7.36
C ARG A 163 16.05 5.34 6.42
N PRO A 164 14.78 5.77 6.67
CA PRO A 164 14.17 6.77 5.83
C PRO A 164 15.29 7.73 5.51
N GLN A 165 15.92 7.55 4.34
CA GLN A 165 17.05 8.38 3.96
C GLN A 165 16.46 9.74 4.18
N ASP A 166 17.16 10.57 4.89
CA ASP A 166 16.83 11.96 4.97
C ASP A 166 16.60 12.39 3.52
N TYR A 167 15.32 12.30 3.09
CA TYR A 167 14.88 12.71 1.77
C TYR A 167 15.02 14.23 1.63
N GLY A 168 15.65 14.86 2.66
CA GLY A 168 15.77 16.29 2.83
C GLY A 168 16.36 17.05 1.65
N SER A 169 17.01 16.36 0.72
CA SER A 169 17.53 16.97 -0.50
C SER A 169 16.88 16.48 -1.81
N LYS A 170 16.09 15.40 -1.77
CA LYS A 170 15.43 14.90 -3.00
C LYS A 170 14.16 15.67 -3.32
N PRO A 171 13.94 16.01 -4.59
CA PRO A 171 12.67 16.59 -5.01
C PRO A 171 11.50 15.68 -4.67
N LEU A 172 10.39 16.23 -4.17
CA LEU A 172 9.20 15.48 -3.79
C LEU A 172 8.04 15.83 -4.73
N VAL A 173 7.33 14.80 -5.17
CA VAL A 173 6.06 14.90 -5.90
C VAL A 173 4.99 14.18 -5.08
N GLN A 174 3.85 14.83 -4.85
CA GLN A 174 2.70 14.25 -4.16
C GLN A 174 1.47 14.31 -5.05
N VAL A 175 0.89 13.15 -5.35
CA VAL A 175 -0.32 13.02 -6.17
C VAL A 175 -1.38 12.27 -5.39
N ALA A 176 -2.55 12.87 -5.25
CA ALA A 176 -3.74 12.17 -4.76
C ALA A 176 -4.67 11.85 -5.94
N ILE A 177 -5.11 10.60 -6.00
CA ILE A 177 -6.03 10.09 -6.99
C ILE A 177 -7.36 9.85 -6.29
N LEU A 178 -8.40 10.48 -6.80
CA LEU A 178 -9.76 10.34 -6.32
C LEU A 178 -10.58 9.74 -7.46
N LEU A 179 -11.00 8.49 -7.31
CA LEU A 179 -11.66 7.74 -8.37
C LEU A 179 -13.10 7.44 -7.98
N ASP A 180 -14.00 7.87 -8.83
CA ASP A 180 -15.39 7.46 -8.78
C ASP A 180 -15.49 5.96 -9.07
N THR A 181 -16.16 5.25 -8.18
CA THR A 181 -16.43 3.82 -8.28
C THR A 181 -17.94 3.51 -8.24
N SER A 182 -18.77 4.47 -8.70
CA SER A 182 -20.20 4.25 -8.94
C SER A 182 -20.45 3.31 -10.14
N ASN A 183 -21.67 2.82 -10.29
CA ASN A 183 -22.04 1.94 -11.40
C ASN A 183 -21.89 2.62 -12.77
N SER A 184 -22.09 3.92 -12.85
CA SER A 184 -21.96 4.70 -14.09
C SER A 184 -20.53 4.68 -14.65
N MET A 185 -19.53 4.35 -13.81
CA MET A 185 -18.14 4.16 -14.19
C MET A 185 -17.83 2.78 -14.80
N ASP A 186 -18.80 1.86 -14.88
CA ASP A 186 -18.59 0.56 -15.53
C ASP A 186 -18.11 0.75 -16.97
N GLY A 187 -17.03 0.06 -17.33
CA GLY A 187 -16.37 0.19 -18.63
C GLY A 187 -15.39 1.35 -18.75
N LEU A 188 -15.50 2.40 -17.92
CA LEU A 188 -14.59 3.56 -17.91
C LEU A 188 -13.49 3.44 -16.86
N ILE A 189 -13.75 2.69 -15.80
CA ILE A 189 -12.81 2.56 -14.68
C ILE A 189 -11.44 2.01 -15.11
N ASN A 190 -11.39 1.13 -16.11
CA ASN A 190 -10.13 0.62 -16.64
C ASN A 190 -9.34 1.68 -17.40
N GLN A 191 -10.02 2.56 -18.13
CA GLN A 191 -9.38 3.70 -18.81
C GLN A 191 -8.82 4.68 -17.77
N ALA A 192 -9.62 5.03 -16.75
CA ALA A 192 -9.17 5.88 -15.65
C ALA A 192 -7.93 5.30 -14.94
N ARG A 193 -7.91 4.01 -14.65
CA ARG A 193 -6.75 3.30 -14.06
C ARG A 193 -5.51 3.39 -14.94
N THR A 194 -5.66 3.22 -16.26
CA THR A 194 -4.56 3.32 -17.22
C THR A 194 -3.99 4.73 -17.26
N GLN A 195 -4.85 5.75 -17.24
CA GLN A 195 -4.42 7.15 -17.22
C GLN A 195 -3.62 7.49 -15.97
N VAL A 196 -4.03 7.00 -14.83
CA VAL A 196 -3.28 7.17 -13.57
C VAL A 196 -1.85 6.65 -13.69
N TRP A 197 -1.66 5.49 -14.32
CA TRP A 197 -0.31 4.94 -14.54
C TRP A 197 0.52 5.79 -15.48
N LYS A 198 -0.07 6.35 -16.53
CA LYS A 198 0.64 7.28 -17.44
C LYS A 198 1.08 8.54 -16.70
N ILE A 199 0.23 9.09 -15.83
CA ILE A 199 0.56 10.22 -14.95
C ILE A 199 1.80 9.90 -14.10
N VAL A 200 1.78 8.76 -13.43
CA VAL A 200 2.88 8.33 -12.56
C VAL A 200 4.17 8.13 -13.35
N ASN A 201 4.11 7.46 -14.51
CA ASN A 201 5.27 7.24 -15.38
C ASN A 201 5.87 8.55 -15.88
N GLU A 202 5.03 9.52 -16.26
CA GLU A 202 5.50 10.83 -16.69
C GLU A 202 6.25 11.56 -15.57
N LEU A 203 5.71 11.55 -14.36
CA LEU A 203 6.35 12.16 -13.20
C LEU A 203 7.66 11.47 -12.82
N VAL A 204 7.73 10.14 -12.92
CA VAL A 204 8.97 9.36 -12.68
C VAL A 204 10.07 9.74 -13.69
N SER A 205 9.69 10.12 -14.92
CA SER A 205 10.64 10.56 -15.95
C SER A 205 11.21 11.96 -15.72
N SER A 206 10.62 12.73 -14.81
CA SER A 206 11.04 14.10 -14.52
C SER A 206 12.29 14.17 -13.64
N GLU A 207 12.98 15.31 -13.70
CA GLU A 207 14.14 15.64 -12.87
C GLU A 207 14.02 17.05 -12.33
N LYS A 208 14.51 17.28 -11.11
CA LYS A 208 14.66 18.62 -10.52
C LYS A 208 16.05 18.73 -9.90
N SER A 209 16.79 19.75 -10.29
CA SER A 209 18.18 19.96 -9.84
C SER A 209 19.10 18.72 -10.08
N GLY A 210 18.91 18.05 -11.23
CA GLY A 210 19.72 16.86 -11.60
C GLY A 210 19.36 15.58 -10.84
N SER A 211 18.28 15.58 -10.07
CA SER A 211 17.83 14.41 -9.31
C SER A 211 16.40 14.00 -9.69
N LYS A 212 16.17 12.70 -9.77
CA LYS A 212 14.81 12.16 -9.93
C LYS A 212 14.01 12.37 -8.65
N PRO A 213 12.71 12.72 -8.75
CA PRO A 213 11.88 12.94 -7.59
C PRO A 213 11.52 11.64 -6.84
N LEU A 214 11.28 11.79 -5.54
CA LEU A 214 10.46 10.86 -4.78
C LEU A 214 9.00 11.12 -5.16
N ILE A 215 8.27 10.08 -5.54
CA ILE A 215 6.86 10.17 -5.87
C ILE A 215 6.06 9.47 -4.80
N GLU A 216 5.13 10.20 -4.20
CA GLU A 216 4.15 9.66 -3.27
C GLU A 216 2.75 9.76 -3.89
N VAL A 217 2.03 8.67 -3.86
CA VAL A 217 0.65 8.58 -4.37
C VAL A 217 -0.29 8.20 -3.24
N ALA A 218 -1.41 8.91 -3.13
CA ALA A 218 -2.54 8.54 -2.29
C ALA A 218 -3.73 8.15 -3.18
N LEU A 219 -4.58 7.25 -2.68
CA LEU A 219 -5.74 6.75 -3.40
C LEU A 219 -7.00 6.88 -2.55
N TYR A 220 -8.04 7.47 -3.12
CA TYR A 220 -9.40 7.50 -2.61
C TYR A 220 -10.35 6.88 -3.62
N GLU A 221 -11.40 6.24 -3.12
CA GLU A 221 -12.60 5.95 -3.90
C GLU A 221 -13.79 6.71 -3.33
N TYR A 222 -14.73 7.05 -4.18
CA TYR A 222 -15.99 7.70 -3.80
C TYR A 222 -17.13 7.24 -4.69
N GLY A 223 -18.38 7.55 -4.31
CA GLY A 223 -19.53 7.20 -5.11
C GLY A 223 -19.93 5.71 -5.05
N ASN A 224 -19.47 4.94 -4.08
CA ASN A 224 -19.71 3.51 -3.98
C ASN A 224 -20.71 3.21 -2.86
N SER A 225 -21.88 2.69 -3.21
CA SER A 225 -22.94 2.40 -2.24
C SER A 225 -22.61 1.26 -1.25
N SER A 226 -21.50 0.54 -1.45
CA SER A 226 -20.98 -0.39 -0.44
C SER A 226 -20.27 0.32 0.72
N LEU A 227 -20.00 1.62 0.59
CA LEU A 227 -19.36 2.44 1.61
C LEU A 227 -20.42 3.13 2.51
N PRO A 228 -20.04 3.52 3.75
CA PRO A 228 -20.96 4.17 4.67
C PRO A 228 -21.49 5.50 4.13
N ARG A 229 -22.82 5.65 4.15
CA ARG A 229 -23.52 6.87 3.73
C ARG A 229 -23.13 8.08 4.59
N GLU A 230 -22.95 7.87 5.88
CA GLU A 230 -22.57 8.90 6.86
C GLU A 230 -21.20 9.51 6.53
N GLY A 231 -20.33 8.75 5.86
CA GLY A 231 -19.05 9.21 5.34
C GLY A 231 -19.11 9.81 3.93
N GLY A 232 -20.31 9.94 3.33
CA GLY A 232 -20.47 10.44 1.96
C GLY A 232 -20.00 9.45 0.89
N TRP A 233 -20.09 8.14 1.17
CA TRP A 233 -19.60 7.05 0.30
C TRP A 233 -18.15 7.24 -0.15
N ILE A 234 -17.29 7.69 0.78
CA ILE A 234 -15.88 7.97 0.55
C ILE A 234 -15.03 7.02 1.39
N ARG A 235 -13.97 6.50 0.79
CA ARG A 235 -12.95 5.73 1.47
C ARG A 235 -11.54 6.17 1.04
N ARG A 236 -10.68 6.47 2.01
CA ARG A 236 -9.25 6.54 1.76
C ARG A 236 -8.68 5.14 1.64
N VAL A 237 -8.41 4.70 0.41
CA VAL A 237 -7.84 3.37 0.12
C VAL A 237 -6.38 3.33 0.55
N LEU A 238 -5.60 4.35 0.20
CA LEU A 238 -4.20 4.49 0.59
C LEU A 238 -3.87 5.93 1.02
N PRO A 239 -3.13 6.11 2.13
CA PRO A 239 -2.45 7.37 2.40
C PRO A 239 -1.30 7.55 1.41
N PHE A 240 -0.59 8.69 1.46
CA PHE A 240 0.62 8.84 0.66
C PHE A 240 1.61 7.70 0.89
N THR A 241 2.00 7.08 -0.20
CA THR A 241 2.97 5.98 -0.23
C THR A 241 3.86 6.08 -1.47
N ALA A 242 5.14 5.74 -1.31
CA ALA A 242 6.06 5.56 -2.42
C ALA A 242 6.04 4.12 -2.98
N ASP A 243 5.26 3.21 -2.36
CA ASP A 243 5.05 1.84 -2.84
C ASP A 243 4.00 1.84 -3.96
N LEU A 244 4.45 2.09 -5.18
CA LEU A 244 3.57 2.19 -6.33
C LEU A 244 3.03 0.82 -6.81
N ASP A 245 3.66 -0.29 -6.45
CA ASP A 245 3.08 -1.62 -6.67
C ASP A 245 1.82 -1.81 -5.80
N LYS A 246 1.87 -1.32 -4.55
CA LYS A 246 0.68 -1.29 -3.68
C LYS A 246 -0.41 -0.38 -4.23
N VAL A 247 -0.04 0.78 -4.75
CA VAL A 247 -1.01 1.67 -5.44
C VAL A 247 -1.68 0.95 -6.61
N ALA A 248 -0.90 0.23 -7.44
CA ALA A 248 -1.44 -0.57 -8.52
C ALA A 248 -2.40 -1.65 -8.03
N GLN A 249 -1.98 -2.42 -7.03
CA GLN A 249 -2.78 -3.51 -6.49
C GLN A 249 -4.14 -2.99 -6.00
N GLU A 250 -4.15 -1.95 -5.19
CA GLU A 250 -5.38 -1.37 -4.64
C GLU A 250 -6.25 -0.73 -5.73
N LEU A 251 -5.63 0.00 -6.66
CA LEU A 251 -6.34 0.64 -7.77
C LEU A 251 -7.07 -0.39 -8.66
N PHE A 252 -6.42 -1.52 -8.95
CA PHE A 252 -7.04 -2.58 -9.75
C PHE A 252 -8.00 -3.47 -8.97
N ALA A 253 -7.95 -3.45 -7.64
CA ALA A 253 -8.88 -4.17 -6.78
C ALA A 253 -10.22 -3.44 -6.61
N LEU A 254 -10.32 -2.14 -6.93
CA LEU A 254 -11.56 -1.37 -6.82
C LEU A 254 -12.65 -2.01 -7.69
N LYS A 255 -13.87 -2.00 -7.19
CA LYS A 255 -15.06 -2.49 -7.90
C LYS A 255 -16.11 -1.40 -7.90
N THR A 256 -16.86 -1.33 -8.97
CA THR A 256 -17.98 -0.39 -9.10
C THR A 256 -19.23 -0.91 -8.36
N ASN A 257 -19.95 0.03 -7.74
CA ASN A 257 -21.28 -0.20 -7.17
C ASN A 257 -21.98 1.16 -7.03
N GLY A 258 -23.30 1.24 -7.24
CA GLY A 258 -24.03 2.51 -7.22
C GLY A 258 -23.86 3.33 -5.96
N GLY A 259 -24.03 4.64 -6.06
CA GLY A 259 -23.93 5.58 -4.93
C GLY A 259 -24.08 7.03 -5.40
N ASP A 260 -24.05 7.99 -4.47
CA ASP A 260 -23.97 9.43 -4.77
C ASP A 260 -22.49 9.87 -4.76
N GLU A 261 -22.11 10.73 -5.69
CA GLU A 261 -20.72 11.10 -5.97
C GLU A 261 -20.38 12.51 -5.46
N TYR A 262 -19.83 12.61 -4.26
CA TYR A 262 -19.58 13.89 -3.59
C TYR A 262 -18.18 14.43 -3.87
N CYS A 263 -17.98 15.01 -5.07
CA CYS A 263 -16.70 15.56 -5.51
C CYS A 263 -16.12 16.59 -4.55
N GLY A 264 -16.94 17.55 -4.09
CA GLY A 264 -16.51 18.57 -3.14
C GLY A 264 -16.05 17.97 -1.81
N GLN A 265 -16.75 16.95 -1.31
CA GLN A 265 -16.41 16.30 -0.05
C GLN A 265 -15.12 15.50 -0.16
N VAL A 266 -14.94 14.64 -1.18
CA VAL A 266 -13.73 13.82 -1.33
C VAL A 266 -12.48 14.68 -1.54
N ILE A 267 -12.58 15.79 -2.30
CA ILE A 267 -11.48 16.76 -2.41
C ILE A 267 -11.16 17.36 -1.04
N GLY A 268 -12.18 17.80 -0.30
CA GLY A 268 -12.03 18.39 1.04
C GLY A 268 -11.35 17.44 2.02
N GLU A 269 -11.74 16.16 2.03
CA GLU A 269 -11.11 15.12 2.85
C GLU A 269 -9.66 14.86 2.44
N ALA A 270 -9.38 14.72 1.16
CA ALA A 270 -8.01 14.53 0.68
C ALA A 270 -7.10 15.71 1.03
N VAL A 271 -7.59 16.94 0.95
CA VAL A 271 -6.83 18.15 1.33
C VAL A 271 -6.58 18.23 2.84
N LYS A 272 -7.52 17.75 3.67
CA LYS A 272 -7.46 17.79 5.14
C LYS A 272 -6.62 16.64 5.70
N ASP A 273 -6.88 15.42 5.26
CA ASP A 273 -6.42 14.20 5.95
C ASP A 273 -5.08 13.67 5.43
N LEU A 274 -4.67 14.07 4.22
CA LEU A 274 -3.36 13.71 3.70
C LEU A 274 -2.26 14.61 4.25
N LYS A 275 -1.10 14.01 4.48
CA LYS A 275 0.11 14.71 4.95
C LYS A 275 0.81 15.43 3.78
N TRP A 276 0.17 16.46 3.26
CA TRP A 276 0.76 17.29 2.21
C TRP A 276 2.00 18.04 2.70
N SER A 277 3.04 18.07 1.88
CA SER A 277 4.24 18.86 2.15
C SER A 277 3.90 20.36 2.28
N PRO A 278 4.39 21.05 3.31
CA PRO A 278 4.21 22.50 3.43
C PRO A 278 5.07 23.30 2.43
N LYS A 279 6.08 22.66 1.81
CA LYS A 279 7.00 23.31 0.90
C LYS A 279 6.29 23.72 -0.39
N SER A 280 6.52 24.95 -0.84
CA SER A 280 5.89 25.52 -2.06
C SER A 280 6.51 25.02 -3.37
N ASP A 281 7.74 24.52 -3.32
CA ASP A 281 8.48 24.00 -4.47
C ASP A 281 8.21 22.51 -4.75
N VAL A 282 7.40 21.86 -3.93
CA VAL A 282 6.89 20.49 -4.15
C VAL A 282 5.75 20.53 -5.17
N TYR A 283 5.78 19.65 -6.16
CA TYR A 283 4.63 19.46 -7.03
C TYR A 283 3.56 18.66 -6.29
N LYS A 284 2.41 19.28 -6.09
CA LYS A 284 1.26 18.71 -5.38
C LYS A 284 0.03 18.79 -6.28
N ALA A 285 -0.60 17.64 -6.54
CA ALA A 285 -1.77 17.58 -7.40
C ALA A 285 -2.80 16.57 -6.91
N ILE A 286 -4.06 16.91 -7.08
CA ILE A 286 -5.21 16.02 -7.04
C ILE A 286 -5.64 15.75 -8.47
N PHE A 287 -5.89 14.48 -8.80
CA PHE A 287 -6.58 14.05 -10.00
C PHE A 287 -7.88 13.39 -9.58
N ILE A 288 -9.01 14.00 -9.95
CA ILE A 288 -10.33 13.46 -9.64
C ILE A 288 -11.01 13.05 -10.94
N ALA A 289 -11.50 11.79 -11.00
CA ALA A 289 -12.20 11.23 -12.15
C ALA A 289 -13.60 10.76 -11.74
N GLY A 290 -14.60 11.09 -12.55
CA GLY A 290 -16.00 10.72 -12.35
C GLY A 290 -16.88 11.28 -13.45
N ASN A 291 -18.20 11.09 -13.36
CA ASN A 291 -19.16 11.43 -14.42
C ASN A 291 -20.47 12.04 -13.94
N GLU A 292 -20.63 12.32 -12.65
CA GLU A 292 -21.80 13.00 -12.11
C GLU A 292 -21.53 14.52 -11.93
N PRO A 293 -22.56 15.35 -11.69
CA PRO A 293 -22.37 16.78 -11.51
C PRO A 293 -21.36 17.11 -10.39
N PHE A 294 -20.37 17.93 -10.71
CA PHE A 294 -19.31 18.32 -9.77
C PHE A 294 -19.85 19.06 -8.54
N THR A 295 -21.10 19.54 -8.64
CA THR A 295 -21.83 20.24 -7.58
C THR A 295 -22.57 19.30 -6.64
N GLN A 296 -22.57 17.99 -6.90
CA GLN A 296 -23.31 17.02 -6.08
C GLN A 296 -22.73 16.93 -4.67
N GLY A 297 -23.61 16.77 -3.67
CA GLY A 297 -23.26 16.57 -2.28
C GLY A 297 -23.31 17.82 -1.39
N PRO A 298 -23.11 17.63 -0.08
CA PRO A 298 -23.33 18.68 0.91
C PRO A 298 -22.17 19.70 1.01
N VAL A 299 -20.99 19.36 0.49
CA VAL A 299 -19.81 20.23 0.54
C VAL A 299 -19.64 20.95 -0.79
N PRO A 300 -19.79 22.29 -0.84
CA PRO A 300 -19.55 23.05 -2.06
C PRO A 300 -18.13 22.80 -2.57
N PHE A 301 -18.02 22.39 -3.83
CA PHE A 301 -16.69 22.09 -4.40
C PHE A 301 -15.81 23.35 -4.43
N GLN A 302 -16.39 24.54 -4.56
CA GLN A 302 -15.67 25.81 -4.55
C GLN A 302 -14.83 25.96 -3.27
N ASP A 303 -15.40 25.63 -2.11
CA ASP A 303 -14.71 25.67 -0.83
C ASP A 303 -13.59 24.64 -0.73
N ALA A 304 -13.82 23.44 -1.26
CA ALA A 304 -12.83 22.37 -1.28
C ALA A 304 -11.62 22.71 -2.16
N VAL A 305 -11.86 23.19 -3.39
CA VAL A 305 -10.79 23.57 -4.32
C VAL A 305 -10.07 24.84 -3.86
N ALA A 306 -10.75 25.79 -3.21
CA ALA A 306 -10.11 26.95 -2.60
C ALA A 306 -9.12 26.55 -1.50
N ARG A 307 -9.50 25.57 -0.64
CA ARG A 307 -8.59 25.00 0.35
C ARG A 307 -7.40 24.27 -0.27
N ALA A 308 -7.60 23.56 -1.38
CA ALA A 308 -6.52 22.93 -2.14
C ALA A 308 -5.53 23.98 -2.66
N LYS A 309 -6.05 25.04 -3.31
CA LYS A 309 -5.25 26.14 -3.83
C LYS A 309 -4.44 26.85 -2.75
N ALA A 310 -5.04 27.10 -1.57
CA ALA A 310 -4.35 27.69 -0.43
C ALA A 310 -3.14 26.87 0.05
N LYS A 311 -3.15 25.55 -0.17
CA LYS A 311 -2.02 24.66 0.11
C LYS A 311 -1.10 24.44 -1.10
N ASN A 312 -1.26 25.20 -2.18
CA ASN A 312 -0.55 25.04 -3.47
C ASN A 312 -0.76 23.65 -4.09
N ILE A 313 -1.96 23.09 -4.01
CA ILE A 313 -2.35 21.82 -4.60
C ILE A 313 -3.17 22.13 -5.84
N PHE A 314 -2.73 21.65 -7.01
CA PHE A 314 -3.51 21.68 -8.24
C PHE A 314 -4.65 20.67 -8.15
N VAL A 315 -5.83 21.02 -8.65
CA VAL A 315 -6.94 20.07 -8.78
C VAL A 315 -7.24 19.87 -10.27
N ASN A 316 -6.86 18.72 -10.80
CA ASN A 316 -7.10 18.33 -12.18
C ASN A 316 -8.35 17.45 -12.23
N THR A 317 -9.27 17.75 -13.13
CA THR A 317 -10.53 17.02 -13.24
C THR A 317 -10.59 16.23 -14.55
N ILE A 318 -11.08 14.98 -14.46
CA ILE A 318 -11.25 14.05 -15.57
C ILE A 318 -12.71 13.64 -15.63
N TYR A 319 -13.45 14.25 -16.53
CA TYR A 319 -14.85 13.88 -16.73
C TYR A 319 -14.96 12.62 -17.60
N CYS A 320 -15.66 11.63 -17.10
CA CYS A 320 -15.88 10.35 -17.76
C CYS A 320 -17.21 10.35 -18.52
N GLY A 321 -17.25 11.02 -19.67
CA GLY A 321 -18.45 11.20 -20.48
C GLY A 321 -18.25 12.20 -21.61
N ALA A 322 -19.36 12.68 -22.19
CA ALA A 322 -19.31 13.66 -23.28
C ALA A 322 -18.74 15.00 -22.79
N ARG A 323 -17.79 15.58 -23.55
CA ARG A 323 -17.09 16.83 -23.17
C ARG A 323 -18.04 17.96 -22.78
N GLN A 324 -19.13 18.16 -23.54
CA GLN A 324 -20.07 19.27 -23.31
C GLN A 324 -20.84 19.07 -22.00
N GLN A 325 -21.16 17.84 -21.64
CA GLN A 325 -21.81 17.52 -20.39
C GLN A 325 -20.90 17.86 -19.20
N GLY A 326 -19.63 17.43 -19.21
CA GLY A 326 -18.69 17.78 -18.15
C GLY A 326 -18.45 19.29 -17.99
N LEU A 327 -18.55 20.07 -19.09
CA LEU A 327 -18.53 21.53 -19.04
C LEU A 327 -19.78 22.07 -18.32
N ALA A 328 -20.98 21.57 -18.69
CA ALA A 328 -22.25 21.97 -18.07
C ALA A 328 -22.31 21.60 -16.59
N GLU A 329 -21.74 20.47 -16.21
CA GLU A 329 -21.67 19.93 -14.85
C GLU A 329 -20.50 20.49 -14.02
N GLN A 330 -19.85 21.55 -14.49
CA GLN A 330 -18.85 22.36 -13.78
C GLN A 330 -17.50 21.68 -13.49
N TRP A 331 -17.18 20.57 -14.13
CA TRP A 331 -15.88 19.92 -13.97
C TRP A 331 -14.71 20.83 -14.39
N LYS A 332 -14.87 21.58 -15.46
CA LYS A 332 -13.88 22.57 -15.90
C LYS A 332 -13.72 23.70 -14.88
N THR A 333 -14.83 24.22 -14.36
CA THR A 333 -14.81 25.28 -13.33
C THR A 333 -14.08 24.80 -12.08
N GLY A 334 -14.34 23.55 -11.64
CA GLY A 334 -13.66 22.94 -10.50
C GLY A 334 -12.14 22.89 -10.68
N ALA A 335 -11.66 22.54 -11.87
CA ALA A 335 -10.24 22.54 -12.17
C ALA A 335 -9.64 23.96 -12.17
N GLU A 336 -10.23 24.88 -12.91
CA GLU A 336 -9.72 26.24 -13.10
C GLU A 336 -9.57 27.02 -11.80
N LEU A 337 -10.51 26.86 -10.86
CA LEU A 337 -10.46 27.51 -9.55
C LEU A 337 -9.22 27.12 -8.73
N ALA A 338 -8.69 25.92 -8.89
CA ALA A 338 -7.48 25.44 -8.26
C ALA A 338 -6.27 25.37 -9.20
N GLU A 339 -6.27 26.16 -10.28
CA GLU A 339 -5.18 26.25 -11.27
C GLU A 339 -4.86 24.91 -11.96
N GLY A 340 -5.83 23.99 -11.92
CA GLY A 340 -5.76 22.71 -12.60
C GLY A 340 -6.31 22.75 -14.01
N ASP A 341 -6.37 21.58 -14.64
CA ASP A 341 -6.87 21.41 -15.99
C ASP A 341 -8.04 20.42 -16.01
N TYR A 342 -8.92 20.66 -16.98
CA TYR A 342 -10.04 19.79 -17.29
C TYR A 342 -9.69 18.89 -18.47
N ALA A 343 -9.89 17.60 -18.29
CA ALA A 343 -9.82 16.61 -19.35
C ALA A 343 -11.13 15.79 -19.37
N ASN A 344 -11.41 15.08 -20.46
CA ASN A 344 -12.53 14.16 -20.50
C ASN A 344 -12.17 12.83 -21.19
N ILE A 345 -12.77 11.76 -20.70
CA ILE A 345 -12.78 10.43 -21.32
C ILE A 345 -14.14 10.28 -21.98
N ASP A 346 -14.21 10.30 -23.30
CA ASP A 346 -15.47 10.11 -24.03
C ASP A 346 -15.75 8.62 -24.25
N GLN A 347 -16.90 8.16 -23.71
CA GLN A 347 -17.32 6.77 -23.86
C GLN A 347 -17.57 6.34 -25.31
N SER A 348 -17.93 7.28 -26.18
CA SER A 348 -18.21 7.01 -27.59
C SER A 348 -16.93 6.85 -28.41
N LEU A 349 -15.84 7.45 -27.96
CA LEU A 349 -14.52 7.27 -28.49
C LEU A 349 -13.90 6.09 -27.74
N ARG A 350 -14.01 4.88 -28.30
CA ARG A 350 -13.21 3.74 -27.84
C ARG A 350 -11.73 4.12 -28.00
N ASP A 351 -11.19 4.79 -26.99
CA ASP A 351 -9.74 4.91 -26.85
C ASP A 351 -9.20 3.51 -26.60
N TYR A 352 -9.04 2.77 -27.69
CA TYR A 352 -8.16 1.63 -27.66
C TYR A 352 -6.79 2.18 -27.30
N ALA A 353 -6.31 1.84 -26.13
CA ALA A 353 -4.88 1.95 -25.87
C ALA A 353 -4.19 1.34 -27.11
N ILE A 354 -3.49 2.19 -27.88
CA ILE A 354 -2.89 1.76 -29.14
C ILE A 354 -2.02 0.57 -28.83
N ALA A 355 -2.43 -0.61 -29.30
CA ALA A 355 -1.66 -1.82 -29.11
C ALA A 355 -0.37 -1.70 -29.94
N ALA A 356 0.76 -1.76 -29.26
CA ALA A 356 2.05 -1.68 -29.91
C ALA A 356 2.64 -3.09 -30.12
N PRO A 357 3.36 -3.32 -31.21
CA PRO A 357 4.01 -4.61 -31.45
C PRO A 357 4.96 -5.05 -30.34
N GLN A 358 5.42 -4.11 -29.52
CA GLN A 358 6.33 -4.35 -28.39
C GLN A 358 5.62 -4.89 -27.14
N ASP A 359 4.29 -4.75 -27.03
CA ASP A 359 3.55 -5.00 -25.79
C ASP A 359 3.68 -6.45 -25.31
N ASP A 360 3.62 -7.43 -26.20
CA ASP A 360 3.76 -8.84 -25.85
C ASP A 360 5.14 -9.17 -25.27
N LYS A 361 6.20 -8.61 -25.87
CA LYS A 361 7.56 -8.84 -25.42
C LYS A 361 7.81 -8.13 -24.08
N ILE A 362 7.30 -6.92 -23.91
CA ILE A 362 7.37 -6.19 -22.64
C ILE A 362 6.63 -6.96 -21.53
N ALA A 363 5.44 -7.50 -21.84
CA ALA A 363 4.68 -8.29 -20.87
C ALA A 363 5.43 -9.56 -20.43
N ALA A 364 6.05 -10.28 -21.36
CA ALA A 364 6.88 -11.44 -21.04
C ALA A 364 8.09 -11.07 -20.17
N LEU A 365 8.78 -9.98 -20.51
CA LEU A 365 9.90 -9.46 -19.72
C LEU A 365 9.49 -8.99 -18.33
N SER A 366 8.31 -8.36 -18.18
CA SER A 366 7.75 -7.97 -16.89
C SER A 366 7.49 -9.17 -15.97
N GLY A 367 7.01 -10.29 -16.55
CA GLY A 367 6.89 -11.56 -15.83
C GLY A 367 8.25 -12.05 -15.32
N ARG A 368 9.24 -12.14 -16.21
CA ARG A 368 10.60 -12.55 -15.85
C ARG A 368 11.26 -11.61 -14.84
N LEU A 369 10.99 -10.31 -14.90
CA LEU A 369 11.49 -9.34 -13.93
C LEU A 369 11.01 -9.70 -12.52
N ASN A 370 9.75 -10.13 -12.37
CA ASN A 370 9.22 -10.56 -11.06
C ASN A 370 9.94 -11.81 -10.51
N ASP A 371 10.48 -12.68 -11.38
CA ASP A 371 11.23 -13.88 -10.97
C ASP A 371 12.68 -13.57 -10.53
N THR A 372 13.13 -12.33 -10.68
CA THR A 372 14.44 -11.89 -10.21
C THR A 372 14.45 -11.40 -8.76
N TYR A 373 13.29 -11.23 -8.14
CA TYR A 373 13.21 -10.82 -6.74
C TYR A 373 13.57 -11.98 -5.80
N VAL A 374 14.46 -11.70 -4.86
CA VAL A 374 14.91 -12.65 -3.85
C VAL A 374 14.57 -12.08 -2.49
N GLY A 375 13.53 -12.62 -1.87
CA GLY A 375 13.03 -12.14 -0.59
C GLY A 375 14.11 -12.14 0.48
N TYR A 376 14.15 -11.11 1.31
CA TYR A 376 15.08 -10.92 2.40
C TYR A 376 14.37 -10.36 3.63
N GLY A 377 14.49 -11.06 4.74
CA GLY A 377 13.87 -10.67 6.00
C GLY A 377 12.41 -11.09 6.16
N ALA A 378 11.89 -10.84 7.37
CA ALA A 378 10.51 -11.16 7.72
C ALA A 378 9.51 -10.35 6.84
N GLY A 379 8.49 -11.03 6.31
CA GLY A 379 7.46 -10.39 5.46
C GLY A 379 7.83 -10.25 3.98
N ALA A 380 9.06 -10.59 3.55
CA ALA A 380 9.48 -10.54 2.15
C ALA A 380 8.58 -11.41 1.23
N GLY A 381 8.13 -12.57 1.71
CA GLY A 381 7.20 -13.44 0.99
C GLY A 381 5.89 -12.72 0.61
N GLY A 382 5.31 -11.99 1.56
CA GLY A 382 4.09 -11.20 1.30
C GLY A 382 4.31 -10.08 0.28
N ARG A 383 5.49 -9.47 0.25
CA ARG A 383 5.86 -8.46 -0.75
C ARG A 383 6.01 -9.05 -2.14
N ILE A 384 6.62 -10.22 -2.27
CA ILE A 384 6.72 -10.96 -3.55
C ILE A 384 5.33 -11.33 -4.07
N GLU A 385 4.46 -11.84 -3.20
CA GLU A 385 3.07 -12.16 -3.56
C GLU A 385 2.29 -10.91 -3.99
N ALA A 386 2.46 -9.78 -3.30
CA ALA A 386 1.86 -8.50 -3.71
C ALA A 386 2.33 -8.07 -5.11
N LYS A 387 3.63 -8.22 -5.44
CA LYS A 387 4.14 -7.95 -6.80
C LYS A 387 3.53 -8.88 -7.85
N ARG A 388 3.40 -10.16 -7.56
CA ARG A 388 2.74 -11.13 -8.45
C ARG A 388 1.26 -10.80 -8.63
N GLY A 389 0.58 -10.44 -7.54
CA GLY A 389 -0.82 -9.99 -7.58
C GLY A 389 -1.01 -8.74 -8.44
N ALA A 390 -0.16 -7.73 -8.26
CA ALA A 390 -0.17 -6.51 -9.07
C ALA A 390 0.10 -6.80 -10.57
N TYR A 391 1.01 -7.73 -10.88
CA TYR A 391 1.24 -8.18 -12.25
C TYR A 391 0.00 -8.89 -12.83
N GLY A 392 -0.61 -9.80 -12.06
CA GLY A 392 -1.84 -10.50 -12.46
C GLY A 392 -2.99 -9.54 -12.73
N ALA A 393 -3.18 -8.54 -11.87
CA ALA A 393 -4.18 -7.50 -12.04
C ALA A 393 -3.93 -6.64 -13.29
N ALA A 394 -2.68 -6.23 -13.53
CA ALA A 394 -2.30 -5.50 -14.75
C ALA A 394 -2.54 -6.35 -16.01
N LYS A 395 -2.23 -7.65 -15.96
CA LYS A 395 -2.47 -8.59 -17.08
C LYS A 395 -3.95 -8.74 -17.39
N SER A 396 -4.81 -8.78 -16.38
CA SER A 396 -6.26 -8.83 -16.55
C SER A 396 -6.84 -7.53 -17.13
N ALA A 397 -6.22 -6.38 -16.84
CA ALA A 397 -6.60 -5.08 -17.36
C ALA A 397 -6.11 -4.84 -18.82
N GLY A 398 -5.15 -5.62 -19.30
CA GLY A 398 -4.70 -5.58 -20.70
C GLY A 398 -3.19 -5.38 -20.88
N ARG A 399 -2.71 -5.66 -22.10
CA ARG A 399 -1.27 -5.65 -22.44
C ARG A 399 -0.64 -4.26 -22.29
N ALA A 400 -1.38 -3.21 -22.67
CA ALA A 400 -0.91 -1.84 -22.54
C ALA A 400 -0.66 -1.46 -21.07
N VAL A 401 -1.53 -1.91 -20.16
CA VAL A 401 -1.37 -1.69 -18.70
C VAL A 401 -0.13 -2.40 -18.17
N VAL A 402 0.11 -3.65 -18.62
CA VAL A 402 1.34 -4.37 -18.28
C VAL A 402 2.57 -3.63 -18.77
N ALA A 403 2.52 -3.09 -20.01
CA ALA A 403 3.62 -2.33 -20.58
C ALA A 403 3.90 -1.04 -19.77
N GLU A 404 2.87 -0.29 -19.37
CA GLU A 404 3.04 0.90 -18.52
C GLU A 404 3.64 0.54 -17.15
N ARG A 405 3.16 -0.55 -16.53
CA ARG A 405 3.73 -1.04 -15.25
C ARG A 405 5.20 -1.47 -15.42
N ALA A 406 5.51 -2.16 -16.51
CA ALA A 406 6.88 -2.59 -16.80
C ALA A 406 7.83 -1.41 -17.02
N ALA A 407 7.36 -0.34 -17.68
CA ALA A 407 8.11 0.91 -17.83
C ALA A 407 8.48 1.50 -16.47
N PHE A 408 7.51 1.55 -15.56
CA PHE A 408 7.74 2.01 -14.19
C PHE A 408 8.78 1.15 -13.46
N GLN A 409 8.61 -0.17 -13.46
CA GLN A 409 9.54 -1.09 -12.79
C GLN A 409 10.97 -1.03 -13.35
N ALA A 410 11.11 -0.80 -14.67
CA ALA A 410 12.40 -0.69 -15.32
C ALA A 410 13.05 0.69 -15.14
N SER A 411 12.28 1.73 -14.81
CA SER A 411 12.77 3.11 -14.70
C SER A 411 13.77 3.33 -13.56
N ALA A 412 13.90 2.36 -12.64
CA ALA A 412 14.78 2.41 -11.47
C ALA A 412 14.59 3.70 -10.64
N ALA A 413 13.33 4.12 -10.44
CA ALA A 413 13.04 5.28 -9.61
C ALA A 413 13.67 5.10 -8.22
N PRO A 414 14.47 6.06 -7.73
CA PRO A 414 15.27 5.88 -6.50
C PRO A 414 14.44 5.50 -5.27
N ALA A 415 13.20 5.96 -5.20
CA ALA A 415 12.29 5.62 -4.12
C ALA A 415 11.82 4.17 -4.17
N GLN A 416 11.54 3.65 -5.37
CA GLN A 416 11.17 2.26 -5.56
C GLN A 416 12.33 1.33 -5.22
N VAL A 417 13.53 1.63 -5.75
CA VAL A 417 14.74 0.84 -5.45
C VAL A 417 15.01 0.84 -3.95
N ALA A 418 14.88 1.98 -3.28
CA ALA A 418 15.04 2.07 -1.83
C ALA A 418 13.96 1.30 -1.05
N SER A 419 12.71 1.34 -1.50
CA SER A 419 11.62 0.55 -0.91
C SER A 419 11.85 -0.94 -1.11
N GLU A 420 12.25 -1.36 -2.31
CA GLU A 420 12.52 -2.75 -2.63
C GLU A 420 13.75 -3.29 -1.88
N ALA A 421 14.80 -2.48 -1.72
CA ALA A 421 16.01 -2.83 -0.96
C ALA A 421 15.72 -3.20 0.51
N SER A 422 14.55 -2.83 1.03
CA SER A 422 14.15 -3.18 2.39
C SER A 422 13.68 -4.63 2.57
N TRP A 423 13.38 -5.34 1.49
CA TRP A 423 12.83 -6.69 1.54
C TRP A 423 13.31 -7.62 0.40
N ASP A 424 14.10 -7.11 -0.52
CA ASP A 424 14.65 -7.85 -1.66
C ASP A 424 16.18 -7.72 -1.70
N ALA A 425 16.87 -8.84 -1.52
CA ALA A 425 18.33 -8.88 -1.46
C ALA A 425 18.98 -8.34 -2.75
N VAL A 426 18.39 -8.58 -3.91
CA VAL A 426 18.94 -8.11 -5.20
C VAL A 426 18.82 -6.59 -5.32
N SER A 427 17.70 -5.99 -4.91
CA SER A 427 17.56 -4.52 -4.88
C SER A 427 18.48 -3.88 -3.83
N ALA A 428 18.70 -4.54 -2.69
CA ALA A 428 19.65 -4.08 -1.68
C ALA A 428 21.09 -4.05 -2.20
N LEU A 429 21.49 -5.04 -2.98
CA LEU A 429 22.78 -5.08 -3.67
C LEU A 429 22.86 -4.05 -4.81
N GLU A 430 21.79 -3.94 -5.63
CA GLU A 430 21.71 -2.99 -6.75
C GLU A 430 21.85 -1.54 -6.28
N SER A 431 21.24 -1.21 -5.15
CA SER A 431 21.28 0.14 -4.57
C SER A 431 22.54 0.44 -3.75
N GLY A 432 23.37 -0.58 -3.45
CA GLY A 432 24.49 -0.46 -2.53
C GLY A 432 24.08 -0.32 -1.06
N ALA A 433 22.79 -0.54 -0.74
CA ALA A 433 22.28 -0.51 0.64
C ALA A 433 22.83 -1.65 1.49
N MET A 434 23.26 -2.74 0.84
CA MET A 434 23.85 -3.92 1.46
C MET A 434 25.01 -4.43 0.62
N LYS A 435 26.03 -4.96 1.27
CA LYS A 435 27.12 -5.70 0.60
C LYS A 435 26.84 -7.19 0.70
N LYS A 436 27.43 -7.98 -0.20
CA LYS A 436 27.25 -9.44 -0.20
C LYS A 436 27.71 -10.09 1.10
N GLU A 437 28.78 -9.54 1.67
CA GLU A 437 29.37 -10.03 2.92
C GLU A 437 28.41 -9.87 4.11
N ASP A 438 27.53 -8.88 4.05
CA ASP A 438 26.60 -8.51 5.12
C ASP A 438 25.26 -9.26 5.04
N ILE A 439 25.06 -10.10 4.01
CA ILE A 439 23.82 -10.84 3.82
C ILE A 439 23.72 -11.98 4.84
N ASP A 440 22.77 -11.87 5.74
CA ASP A 440 22.40 -12.95 6.67
C ASP A 440 21.65 -14.06 5.91
N ALA A 441 22.25 -15.24 5.86
CA ALA A 441 21.67 -16.39 5.18
C ALA A 441 20.30 -16.81 5.72
N GLU A 442 20.08 -16.65 7.03
CA GLU A 442 18.82 -17.04 7.69
C GLU A 442 17.62 -16.17 7.26
N GLN A 443 17.90 -15.01 6.70
CA GLN A 443 16.87 -14.10 6.18
C GLN A 443 16.52 -14.33 4.71
N LEU A 444 17.20 -15.25 4.02
CA LEU A 444 16.94 -15.62 2.64
C LEU A 444 15.92 -16.75 2.52
N PRO A 445 15.26 -16.92 1.35
CA PRO A 445 14.41 -18.05 1.06
C PRO A 445 15.13 -19.40 1.26
N GLU A 446 14.40 -20.42 1.64
CA GLU A 446 14.96 -21.72 2.01
C GLU A 446 15.85 -22.32 0.91
N GLU A 447 15.46 -22.20 -0.35
CA GLU A 447 16.21 -22.69 -1.49
C GLU A 447 17.58 -22.00 -1.65
N VAL A 448 17.67 -20.70 -1.29
CA VAL A 448 18.92 -19.94 -1.35
C VAL A 448 19.75 -20.15 -0.08
N ARG A 449 19.09 -20.27 1.07
CA ARG A 449 19.72 -20.53 2.37
C ARG A 449 20.49 -21.85 2.40
N LYS A 450 19.97 -22.90 1.74
CA LYS A 450 20.59 -24.23 1.64
C LYS A 450 21.89 -24.24 0.82
N LEU A 451 22.14 -23.22 0.01
CA LEU A 451 23.37 -23.11 -0.76
C LEU A 451 24.55 -22.75 0.14
N ASP A 452 25.75 -23.26 -0.20
CA ASP A 452 26.97 -22.76 0.43
C ASP A 452 27.21 -21.28 0.11
N LYS A 453 28.09 -20.62 0.84
CA LYS A 453 28.35 -19.19 0.72
C LYS A 453 28.67 -18.79 -0.72
N LYS A 454 29.57 -19.52 -1.39
CA LYS A 454 30.02 -19.21 -2.76
C LYS A 454 28.89 -19.41 -3.80
N ALA A 455 28.12 -20.47 -3.67
CA ALA A 455 26.97 -20.74 -4.54
C ALA A 455 25.87 -19.70 -4.35
N ARG A 456 25.62 -19.25 -3.12
CA ARG A 456 24.64 -18.20 -2.79
C ARG A 456 25.06 -16.84 -3.37
N GLU A 457 26.31 -16.45 -3.21
CA GLU A 457 26.82 -15.20 -3.80
C GLU A 457 26.70 -15.24 -5.33
N LYS A 458 27.05 -16.36 -5.96
CA LYS A 458 26.88 -16.57 -7.42
C LYS A 458 25.42 -16.46 -7.83
N TYR A 459 24.49 -17.09 -7.10
CA TYR A 459 23.06 -17.00 -7.36
C TYR A 459 22.55 -15.56 -7.35
N LEU A 460 22.95 -14.78 -6.34
CA LEU A 460 22.56 -13.37 -6.23
C LEU A 460 23.16 -12.52 -7.36
N ASP A 461 24.40 -12.79 -7.78
CA ASP A 461 25.03 -12.11 -8.93
C ASP A 461 24.30 -12.43 -10.24
N GLU A 462 23.92 -13.67 -10.45
CA GLU A 462 23.13 -14.09 -11.61
C GLU A 462 21.78 -13.39 -11.65
N LYS A 463 21.07 -13.31 -10.51
CA LYS A 463 19.80 -12.59 -10.40
C LYS A 463 19.95 -11.09 -10.64
N LEU A 464 21.01 -10.47 -10.12
CA LEU A 464 21.30 -9.07 -10.35
C LEU A 464 21.60 -8.78 -11.82
N ALA A 465 22.43 -9.60 -12.46
CA ALA A 465 22.78 -9.46 -13.87
C ALA A 465 21.56 -9.69 -14.78
N GLU A 466 20.73 -10.71 -14.47
CA GLU A 466 19.47 -10.98 -15.17
C GLU A 466 18.52 -9.78 -15.07
N ARG A 467 18.31 -9.24 -13.87
CA ARG A 467 17.47 -8.06 -13.62
C ARG A 467 17.92 -6.87 -14.44
N LYS A 468 19.21 -6.55 -14.41
CA LYS A 468 19.78 -5.44 -15.16
C LYS A 468 19.52 -5.59 -16.66
N LYS A 469 19.79 -6.76 -17.21
CA LYS A 469 19.53 -7.05 -18.64
C LYS A 469 18.05 -6.90 -19.00
N ILE A 470 17.15 -7.42 -18.17
CA ILE A 470 15.70 -7.31 -18.40
C ILE A 470 15.25 -5.84 -18.34
N LYS A 471 15.70 -5.05 -17.37
CA LYS A 471 15.39 -3.61 -17.27
C LYS A 471 15.88 -2.84 -18.49
N GLU A 472 17.09 -3.10 -18.97
CA GLU A 472 17.65 -2.47 -20.17
C GLU A 472 16.82 -2.81 -21.42
N GLU A 473 16.41 -4.08 -21.57
CA GLU A 473 15.58 -4.52 -22.70
C GLU A 473 14.18 -3.90 -22.64
N ILE A 474 13.54 -3.85 -21.47
CA ILE A 474 12.25 -3.16 -21.28
C ILE A 474 12.37 -1.69 -21.67
N ASN A 475 13.40 -0.97 -21.19
CA ASN A 475 13.60 0.44 -21.49
C ASN A 475 13.78 0.67 -23.01
N SER A 476 14.53 -0.18 -23.70
CA SER A 476 14.71 -0.12 -25.13
C SER A 476 13.39 -0.33 -25.89
N LEU A 477 12.60 -1.32 -25.49
CA LEU A 477 11.30 -1.61 -26.09
C LEU A 477 10.28 -0.50 -25.79
N GLN A 478 10.32 0.12 -24.61
CA GLN A 478 9.47 1.26 -24.28
C GLN A 478 9.79 2.48 -25.13
N ALA A 479 11.06 2.74 -25.43
CA ALA A 479 11.43 3.82 -26.35
C ALA A 479 10.85 3.57 -27.77
N GLN A 480 10.94 2.36 -28.28
CA GLN A 480 10.34 1.98 -29.57
C GLN A 480 8.81 2.07 -29.54
N ARG A 481 8.20 1.59 -28.46
CA ARG A 481 6.75 1.66 -28.23
C ARG A 481 6.25 3.11 -28.27
N LYS A 482 6.95 4.02 -27.56
CA LYS A 482 6.62 5.45 -27.54
C LYS A 482 6.63 6.07 -28.94
N VAL A 483 7.63 5.74 -29.75
CA VAL A 483 7.72 6.20 -31.14
C VAL A 483 6.56 5.67 -31.97
N TYR A 484 6.27 4.37 -31.86
CA TYR A 484 5.16 3.73 -32.57
C TYR A 484 3.81 4.36 -32.22
N ILE A 485 3.51 4.51 -30.92
CA ILE A 485 2.26 5.13 -30.46
C ILE A 485 2.14 6.56 -31.02
N ALA A 486 3.20 7.37 -30.90
CA ALA A 486 3.19 8.74 -31.43
C ALA A 486 2.97 8.82 -32.96
N GLN A 487 3.41 7.80 -33.72
CA GLN A 487 3.15 7.71 -35.17
C GLN A 487 1.70 7.34 -35.45
N GLU A 488 1.13 6.38 -34.70
CA GLU A 488 -0.26 5.96 -34.86
C GLU A 488 -1.24 7.09 -34.43
N GLU A 489 -0.94 7.83 -33.37
CA GLU A 489 -1.69 9.01 -32.95
C GLU A 489 -1.73 10.11 -34.04
N LYS A 490 -0.61 10.31 -34.74
CA LYS A 490 -0.56 11.25 -35.86
C LYS A 490 -1.41 10.84 -37.04
N LYS A 491 -1.57 9.54 -37.32
CA LYS A 491 -2.42 9.02 -38.39
C LYS A 491 -3.91 9.18 -38.09
N GLN A 492 -4.29 9.17 -36.82
CA GLN A 492 -5.65 9.41 -36.35
C GLN A 492 -5.94 10.90 -36.20
N ALA A 493 -5.68 11.67 -37.23
CA ALA A 493 -5.74 13.13 -37.26
C ALA A 493 -7.06 13.67 -36.67
N GLY A 494 -6.96 14.41 -35.57
CA GLY A 494 -8.07 15.06 -34.85
C GLY A 494 -8.30 14.61 -33.44
N ALA A 495 -7.73 13.48 -32.99
CA ALA A 495 -7.79 13.05 -31.62
C ALA A 495 -6.78 13.84 -30.78
N ASN A 496 -7.25 14.88 -30.13
CA ASN A 496 -6.56 15.41 -28.93
C ASN A 496 -6.72 14.33 -27.87
N THR A 497 -5.82 13.34 -27.87
CA THR A 497 -5.95 12.21 -26.96
C THR A 497 -5.88 12.73 -25.53
N LEU A 498 -6.74 12.21 -24.67
CA LEU A 498 -6.72 12.46 -23.22
C LEU A 498 -5.30 12.37 -22.66
N ASP A 499 -4.54 11.37 -23.13
CA ASP A 499 -3.16 11.11 -22.75
C ASP A 499 -2.27 12.34 -22.96
N LYS A 500 -2.34 12.95 -24.14
CA LYS A 500 -1.53 14.12 -24.47
C LYS A 500 -1.93 15.32 -23.61
N ALA A 501 -3.22 15.58 -23.47
CA ALA A 501 -3.71 16.68 -22.64
C ALA A 501 -3.27 16.54 -21.18
N MET A 502 -3.35 15.34 -20.62
CA MET A 502 -2.94 15.03 -19.25
C MET A 502 -1.42 15.18 -19.07
N ILE A 503 -0.63 14.62 -19.99
CA ILE A 503 0.84 14.71 -19.95
C ILE A 503 1.28 16.18 -20.08
N ASP A 504 0.69 16.94 -21.00
CA ASP A 504 0.99 18.36 -21.18
C ASP A 504 0.64 19.17 -19.92
N THR A 505 -0.48 18.83 -19.26
CA THR A 505 -0.87 19.40 -17.97
C THR A 505 0.20 19.16 -16.90
N ILE A 506 0.58 17.90 -16.71
CA ILE A 506 1.59 17.52 -15.71
C ILE A 506 2.91 18.24 -15.99
N ARG A 507 3.38 18.21 -17.22
CA ARG A 507 4.61 18.89 -17.62
C ARG A 507 4.56 20.38 -17.33
N ARG A 508 3.48 21.04 -17.71
CA ARG A 508 3.29 22.48 -17.46
C ARG A 508 3.28 22.80 -15.97
N GLN A 509 2.48 22.09 -15.18
CA GLN A 509 2.35 22.30 -13.74
C GLN A 509 3.64 21.99 -12.99
N ALA A 510 4.27 20.85 -13.27
CA ALA A 510 5.52 20.46 -12.64
C ALA A 510 6.70 21.37 -13.03
N THR A 511 6.72 21.86 -14.30
CA THR A 511 7.72 22.84 -14.74
C THR A 511 7.64 24.14 -13.94
N ARG A 512 6.43 24.59 -13.57
CA ARG A 512 6.25 25.75 -12.66
C ARG A 512 6.88 25.53 -11.27
N ARG A 513 7.13 24.29 -10.89
CA ARG A 513 7.80 23.89 -9.64
C ARG A 513 9.28 23.50 -9.85
N GLY A 514 9.83 23.76 -11.02
CA GLY A 514 11.23 23.56 -11.35
C GLY A 514 11.59 22.14 -11.82
N TYR A 515 10.60 21.31 -12.15
CA TYR A 515 10.85 19.99 -12.73
C TYR A 515 11.09 20.12 -14.24
N LYS A 516 11.98 19.27 -14.76
CA LYS A 516 12.30 19.15 -16.18
C LYS A 516 11.95 17.74 -16.65
N PHE A 517 11.50 17.63 -17.87
CA PHE A 517 11.18 16.36 -18.52
C PHE A 517 12.14 16.14 -19.69
N SER A 518 12.60 14.91 -19.86
CA SER A 518 13.37 14.54 -21.06
C SER A 518 12.49 14.72 -22.30
N LYS A 519 13.09 15.24 -23.36
CA LYS A 519 12.39 15.45 -24.65
C LYS A 519 11.97 14.12 -25.29
#